data_023c38574239b13fa2e62500f6f8b937
#
_entry.id   023c38574239b13fa2e62500f6f8b937
#
_cell.length_a   1.000
_cell.length_b   1.000
_cell.length_c   1.000
_cell.angle_alpha   90.00
_cell.angle_beta   90.00
_cell.angle_gamma   90.00
#
_symmetry.space_group_name_H-M   'P 1'
#
loop_
_entity.id
_entity.type
_entity.pdbx_description
1 polymer ?
#
loop_
_entity_poly.entity_id
_entity_poly.type
_entity_poly.pdbx_seq_one_letter_code
_entity_poly.pdbx_strand_id
1 'polypeptide(L)'
;MKTSNLAFLFAIVITLCIQFGCTTTDALETTGPTVTPEVIAASLTQSEALFKQREDVAKLREAIATLRKARDYKNRNFEVEWKFAKMNYFLGKQSTDDKESNSAFEEGRDAATNALKLEPQKAEGHFWFGANLGELSRKNMLTVGIKSLPDVRGAMEKVVEIQPSYQNSTAFDVLGQIELETRMYGGKAEKAVEFFEKGLQTEKDNMNLHLHLAEAFLLLKKDGEAKTQLEKVINMKPNPDFLIECRESVEKAKKLLATRF
;
A
#
# COMPACT_ATOMS: atom_id res chain seq x y z
N MET A 1 44.79 79.07 12.29
CA MET A 1 43.59 79.93 12.13
C MET A 1 42.45 79.10 11.68
N LYS A 2 41.31 79.23 12.34
CA LYS A 2 39.94 78.74 12.09
C LYS A 2 39.70 77.31 12.44
N THR A 3 39.19 77.18 13.61
CA THR A 3 38.37 76.13 14.19
C THR A 3 37.07 75.88 13.45
N SER A 4 36.64 74.70 13.24
CA SER A 4 35.23 74.38 12.95
C SER A 4 34.81 73.12 13.72
N ASN A 5 33.85 73.36 14.59
CA ASN A 5 33.15 72.34 15.39
C ASN A 5 32.32 71.43 14.50
N LEU A 6 32.39 70.13 14.71
CA LEU A 6 31.43 69.21 14.16
C LEU A 6 30.71 68.49 15.29
N ALA A 7 29.45 68.80 15.44
CA ALA A 7 28.56 68.21 16.43
C ALA A 7 28.24 66.75 16.10
N PHE A 8 28.40 65.85 17.08
CA PHE A 8 27.94 64.48 17.00
C PHE A 8 26.42 64.38 17.19
N LEU A 9 25.73 64.02 16.16
CA LEU A 9 24.33 63.62 16.25
C LEU A 9 24.26 62.13 16.47
N PHE A 10 23.85 61.69 17.66
CA PHE A 10 23.51 60.32 17.98
C PHE A 10 22.15 59.99 17.36
N ALA A 11 22.14 59.23 16.30
CA ALA A 11 20.93 58.61 15.76
C ALA A 11 20.66 57.30 16.48
N ILE A 12 19.62 57.24 17.33
CA ILE A 12 19.13 56.03 17.96
C ILE A 12 18.36 55.27 16.85
N VAL A 13 18.96 54.18 16.35
CA VAL A 13 18.28 53.17 15.52
C VAL A 13 17.51 52.23 16.43
N ILE A 14 16.20 52.44 16.53
CA ILE A 14 15.30 51.45 17.16
C ILE A 14 15.15 50.28 16.19
N THR A 15 15.87 49.20 16.46
CA THR A 15 15.71 47.93 15.74
C THR A 15 14.41 47.28 16.20
N LEU A 16 13.37 47.39 15.41
CA LEU A 16 12.10 46.67 15.60
C LEU A 16 12.33 45.21 15.22
N CYS A 17 12.59 44.34 16.20
CA CYS A 17 12.59 42.90 16.01
C CYS A 17 11.16 42.43 15.74
N ILE A 18 10.80 42.32 14.48
CA ILE A 18 9.60 41.58 14.07
C ILE A 18 9.92 40.09 14.31
N GLN A 19 9.45 39.57 15.41
CA GLN A 19 9.41 38.11 15.63
C GLN A 19 8.35 37.54 14.70
N PHE A 20 8.79 36.99 13.56
CA PHE A 20 7.99 36.02 12.82
C PHE A 20 7.87 34.78 13.69
N GLY A 21 6.80 34.70 14.48
CA GLY A 21 6.38 33.46 15.07
C GLY A 21 6.06 32.48 13.96
N CYS A 22 6.87 31.44 13.82
CA CYS A 22 6.47 30.23 13.12
C CYS A 22 5.26 29.67 13.87
N THR A 23 4.06 30.03 13.43
CA THR A 23 2.87 29.28 13.80
C THR A 23 2.95 27.96 13.08
N THR A 24 3.41 26.94 13.81
CA THR A 24 3.29 25.56 13.38
C THR A 24 1.81 25.27 13.09
N THR A 25 1.55 24.70 11.94
CA THR A 25 0.24 24.25 11.44
C THR A 25 -0.42 23.16 12.32
N ASP A 26 0.16 22.83 13.47
CA ASP A 26 -0.38 21.88 14.44
C ASP A 26 -1.62 22.35 15.22
N ALA A 27 -1.96 23.64 15.15
CA ALA A 27 -3.08 24.20 15.94
C ALA A 27 -4.48 23.98 15.33
N LEU A 28 -4.58 23.52 14.09
CA LEU A 28 -5.88 23.35 13.38
C LEU A 28 -6.48 21.95 13.48
N GLU A 29 -5.71 20.93 13.92
CA GLU A 29 -6.19 19.54 14.07
C GLU A 29 -6.89 19.24 15.40
N THR A 30 -6.97 20.21 16.34
CA THR A 30 -7.32 19.90 17.74
C THR A 30 -8.79 20.13 18.12
N THR A 31 -9.69 20.49 17.20
CA THR A 31 -11.06 20.89 17.52
C THR A 31 -12.17 20.00 16.93
N GLY A 32 -11.83 18.84 16.35
CA GLY A 32 -12.85 17.88 15.91
C GLY A 32 -13.58 17.21 17.11
N PRO A 33 -14.85 16.86 16.99
CA PRO A 33 -15.56 16.12 18.04
C PRO A 33 -14.85 14.80 18.32
N THR A 34 -14.75 14.42 19.59
CA THR A 34 -14.22 13.11 20.00
C THR A 34 -15.06 12.00 19.38
N VAL A 35 -14.44 11.07 18.67
CA VAL A 35 -15.13 9.93 18.05
C VAL A 35 -15.47 8.93 19.16
N THR A 36 -16.77 8.63 19.33
CA THR A 36 -17.21 7.70 20.37
C THR A 36 -17.06 6.23 19.91
N PRO A 37 -16.98 5.26 20.86
CA PRO A 37 -16.94 3.83 20.50
C PRO A 37 -18.11 3.37 19.63
N GLU A 38 -19.30 3.95 19.82
CA GLU A 38 -20.49 3.65 19.03
C GLU A 38 -20.33 4.11 17.58
N VAL A 39 -19.75 5.29 17.35
CA VAL A 39 -19.44 5.81 16.01
C VAL A 39 -18.41 4.91 15.32
N ILE A 40 -17.39 4.45 16.05
CA ILE A 40 -16.39 3.52 15.53
C ILE A 40 -17.07 2.22 15.10
N ALA A 41 -17.84 1.57 15.97
CA ALA A 41 -18.50 0.30 15.70
C ALA A 41 -19.48 0.40 14.51
N ALA A 42 -20.31 1.45 14.48
CA ALA A 42 -21.25 1.69 13.39
C ALA A 42 -20.52 1.91 12.05
N SER A 43 -19.46 2.72 12.04
CA SER A 43 -18.68 3.01 10.85
C SER A 43 -17.95 1.77 10.33
N LEU A 44 -17.37 0.93 11.18
CA LEU A 44 -16.75 -0.34 10.82
C LEU A 44 -17.77 -1.28 10.17
N THR A 45 -18.93 -1.46 10.79
CA THR A 45 -19.98 -2.34 10.25
C THR A 45 -20.49 -1.85 8.90
N GLN A 46 -20.83 -0.57 8.78
CA GLN A 46 -21.35 0.00 7.55
C GLN A 46 -20.31 0.00 6.42
N SER A 47 -19.06 0.39 6.72
CA SER A 47 -18.00 0.41 5.70
C SER A 47 -17.69 -0.99 5.18
N GLU A 48 -17.70 -2.04 6.02
CA GLU A 48 -17.50 -3.41 5.56
C GLU A 48 -18.67 -3.90 4.69
N ALA A 49 -19.91 -3.54 4.99
CA ALA A 49 -21.06 -3.88 4.16
C ALA A 49 -20.95 -3.23 2.75
N LEU A 50 -20.49 -1.97 2.69
CA LEU A 50 -20.24 -1.27 1.44
C LEU A 50 -19.02 -1.86 0.70
N PHE A 51 -17.96 -2.21 1.41
CA PHE A 51 -16.75 -2.80 0.84
C PHE A 51 -17.02 -4.18 0.17
N LYS A 52 -17.98 -4.95 0.65
CA LYS A 52 -18.42 -6.18 -0.03
C LYS A 52 -18.95 -5.92 -1.45
N GLN A 53 -19.37 -4.69 -1.73
CA GLN A 53 -19.84 -4.22 -3.03
C GLN A 53 -18.75 -3.43 -3.80
N ARG A 54 -17.46 -3.64 -3.48
CA ARG A 54 -16.33 -2.86 -3.98
C ARG A 54 -16.10 -2.94 -5.49
N GLU A 55 -16.74 -3.85 -6.21
CA GLU A 55 -16.74 -3.83 -7.68
C GLU A 55 -17.38 -2.54 -8.23
N ASP A 56 -18.32 -1.95 -7.50
CA ASP A 56 -18.81 -0.60 -7.74
C ASP A 56 -17.90 0.41 -7.01
N VAL A 57 -17.11 1.15 -7.78
CA VAL A 57 -16.19 2.18 -7.27
C VAL A 57 -16.92 3.26 -6.46
N ALA A 58 -18.20 3.55 -6.76
CA ALA A 58 -18.98 4.50 -5.97
C ALA A 58 -19.24 3.95 -4.55
N LYS A 59 -19.53 2.65 -4.43
CA LYS A 59 -19.69 1.99 -3.13
C LYS A 59 -18.38 1.95 -2.33
N LEU A 60 -17.26 1.76 -3.02
CA LEU A 60 -15.94 1.80 -2.39
C LEU A 60 -15.61 3.21 -1.85
N ARG A 61 -15.91 4.27 -2.61
CA ARG A 61 -15.77 5.66 -2.12
C ARG A 61 -16.67 5.94 -0.91
N GLU A 62 -17.90 5.44 -0.93
CA GLU A 62 -18.85 5.55 0.19
C GLU A 62 -18.33 4.80 1.44
N ALA A 63 -17.75 3.62 1.28
CA ALA A 63 -17.12 2.85 2.36
C ALA A 63 -15.97 3.64 3.01
N ILE A 64 -15.08 4.21 2.21
CA ILE A 64 -13.96 5.02 2.68
C ILE A 64 -14.46 6.28 3.40
N ALA A 65 -15.45 6.99 2.83
CA ALA A 65 -16.04 8.18 3.45
C ALA A 65 -16.72 7.85 4.78
N THR A 66 -17.36 6.69 4.89
CA THR A 66 -17.97 6.20 6.12
C THR A 66 -16.91 5.90 7.19
N LEU A 67 -15.87 5.16 6.83
CA LEU A 67 -14.80 4.80 7.77
C LEU A 67 -13.95 6.01 8.19
N ARG A 68 -13.82 7.01 7.33
CA ARG A 68 -13.13 8.27 7.64
C ARG A 68 -13.73 8.98 8.85
N LYS A 69 -15.05 8.88 9.08
CA LYS A 69 -15.74 9.48 10.22
C LYS A 69 -15.33 8.86 11.56
N ALA A 70 -14.83 7.61 11.54
CA ALA A 70 -14.35 6.90 12.73
C ALA A 70 -12.86 7.14 13.01
N ARG A 71 -12.15 7.91 12.15
CA ARG A 71 -10.73 8.21 12.35
C ARG A 71 -10.56 9.38 13.32
N ASP A 72 -10.22 9.06 14.56
CA ASP A 72 -9.85 10.06 15.58
C ASP A 72 -8.33 10.27 15.54
N TYR A 73 -7.88 11.46 15.15
CA TYR A 73 -6.45 11.79 15.04
C TYR A 73 -5.74 11.86 16.41
N LYS A 74 -6.50 12.05 17.51
CA LYS A 74 -5.97 12.07 18.87
C LYS A 74 -5.95 10.70 19.52
N ASN A 75 -6.93 9.86 19.19
CA ASN A 75 -7.12 8.53 19.77
C ASN A 75 -7.41 7.52 18.65
N ARG A 76 -6.38 7.16 17.89
CA ARG A 76 -6.51 6.28 16.73
C ARG A 76 -6.89 4.86 17.15
N ASN A 77 -7.72 4.22 16.32
CA ASN A 77 -8.12 2.83 16.49
C ASN A 77 -7.43 1.95 15.43
N PHE A 78 -6.78 0.87 15.86
CA PHE A 78 -6.05 -0.04 14.99
C PHE A 78 -6.93 -0.59 13.84
N GLU A 79 -8.15 -1.07 14.18
CA GLU A 79 -9.03 -1.69 13.20
C GLU A 79 -9.50 -0.68 12.15
N VAL A 80 -9.82 0.53 12.56
CA VAL A 80 -10.18 1.63 11.66
C VAL A 80 -9.03 1.96 10.71
N GLU A 81 -7.79 2.10 11.23
CA GLU A 81 -6.64 2.51 10.42
C GLU A 81 -6.27 1.44 9.38
N TRP A 82 -6.16 0.15 9.74
CA TRP A 82 -5.80 -0.85 8.74
C TRP A 82 -6.91 -1.12 7.72
N LYS A 83 -8.19 -1.07 8.12
CA LYS A 83 -9.31 -1.21 7.19
C LYS A 83 -9.42 -0.01 6.24
N PHE A 84 -9.14 1.19 6.73
CA PHE A 84 -9.05 2.38 5.90
C PHE A 84 -7.90 2.25 4.88
N ALA A 85 -6.75 1.74 5.29
CA ALA A 85 -5.63 1.46 4.39
C ALA A 85 -6.01 0.43 3.32
N LYS A 86 -6.69 -0.66 3.70
CA LYS A 86 -7.21 -1.67 2.78
C LYS A 86 -8.14 -1.07 1.74
N MET A 87 -9.15 -0.32 2.18
CA MET A 87 -10.15 0.25 1.26
C MET A 87 -9.52 1.25 0.28
N ASN A 88 -8.59 2.07 0.75
CA ASN A 88 -7.83 2.99 -0.11
C ASN A 88 -6.94 2.26 -1.12
N TYR A 89 -6.32 1.12 -0.77
CA TYR A 89 -5.62 0.28 -1.73
C TYR A 89 -6.51 -0.13 -2.90
N PHE A 90 -7.72 -0.62 -2.61
CA PHE A 90 -8.67 -1.02 -3.66
C PHE A 90 -9.16 0.17 -4.48
N LEU A 91 -9.39 1.34 -3.86
CA LEU A 91 -9.73 2.56 -4.60
C LEU A 91 -8.60 2.96 -5.55
N GLY A 92 -7.37 2.96 -5.07
CA GLY A 92 -6.20 3.28 -5.88
C GLY A 92 -6.02 2.32 -7.07
N LYS A 93 -6.34 1.03 -6.88
CA LYS A 93 -6.28 0.01 -7.96
C LYS A 93 -7.40 0.19 -9.00
N GLN A 94 -8.58 0.60 -8.60
CA GLN A 94 -9.77 0.65 -9.45
C GLN A 94 -10.03 2.02 -10.07
N SER A 95 -9.51 3.09 -9.49
CA SER A 95 -9.70 4.43 -10.04
C SER A 95 -9.00 4.59 -11.39
N THR A 96 -9.75 5.14 -12.36
CA THR A 96 -9.22 5.55 -13.67
C THR A 96 -8.62 6.96 -13.64
N ASP A 97 -8.83 7.72 -12.58
CA ASP A 97 -8.21 9.02 -12.34
C ASP A 97 -6.89 8.82 -11.58
N ASP A 98 -5.78 9.15 -12.23
CA ASP A 98 -4.44 9.01 -11.67
C ASP A 98 -4.22 9.84 -10.39
N LYS A 99 -4.86 11.00 -10.28
CA LYS A 99 -4.76 11.84 -9.08
C LYS A 99 -5.49 11.18 -7.90
N GLU A 100 -6.70 10.68 -8.11
CA GLU A 100 -7.45 9.92 -7.11
C GLU A 100 -6.70 8.64 -6.72
N SER A 101 -6.20 7.91 -7.71
CA SER A 101 -5.42 6.68 -7.48
C SER A 101 -4.19 6.93 -6.61
N ASN A 102 -3.38 7.94 -6.92
CA ASN A 102 -2.20 8.30 -6.12
C ASN A 102 -2.59 8.74 -4.71
N SER A 103 -3.59 9.62 -4.58
CA SER A 103 -4.08 10.09 -3.27
C SER A 103 -4.59 8.93 -2.40
N ALA A 104 -5.31 7.99 -3.00
CA ALA A 104 -5.79 6.81 -2.28
C ALA A 104 -4.63 5.95 -1.75
N PHE A 105 -3.61 5.66 -2.56
CA PHE A 105 -2.44 4.91 -2.08
C PHE A 105 -1.65 5.67 -1.01
N GLU A 106 -1.52 7.00 -1.11
CA GLU A 106 -0.86 7.83 -0.08
C GLU A 106 -1.62 7.77 1.24
N GLU A 107 -2.93 8.02 1.22
CA GLU A 107 -3.78 7.92 2.42
C GLU A 107 -3.78 6.50 3.00
N GLY A 108 -3.78 5.48 2.14
CA GLY A 108 -3.69 4.07 2.53
C GLY A 108 -2.38 3.75 3.24
N ARG A 109 -1.23 4.19 2.69
CA ARG A 109 0.09 4.05 3.31
C ARG A 109 0.15 4.74 4.67
N ASP A 110 -0.35 5.96 4.78
CA ASP A 110 -0.31 6.74 6.01
C ASP A 110 -1.19 6.12 7.11
N ALA A 111 -2.36 5.61 6.74
CA ALA A 111 -3.22 4.88 7.67
C ALA A 111 -2.58 3.56 8.12
N ALA A 112 -1.98 2.80 7.21
CA ALA A 112 -1.26 1.59 7.57
C ALA A 112 -0.05 1.88 8.49
N THR A 113 0.65 3.01 8.28
CA THR A 113 1.72 3.47 9.17
C THR A 113 1.20 3.74 10.59
N ASN A 114 -0.02 4.28 10.71
CA ASN A 114 -0.64 4.45 12.03
C ASN A 114 -1.04 3.10 12.66
N ALA A 115 -1.57 2.18 11.87
CA ALA A 115 -1.86 0.82 12.35
C ALA A 115 -0.59 0.11 12.86
N LEU A 116 0.53 0.24 12.16
CA LEU A 116 1.84 -0.28 12.60
C LEU A 116 2.30 0.28 13.93
N LYS A 117 2.08 1.57 14.19
CA LYS A 117 2.44 2.19 15.48
C LYS A 117 1.58 1.69 16.62
N LEU A 118 0.31 1.35 16.36
CA LEU A 118 -0.63 0.87 17.36
C LEU A 118 -0.39 -0.61 17.69
N GLU A 119 -0.22 -1.45 16.67
CA GLU A 119 -0.12 -2.91 16.83
C GLU A 119 0.99 -3.48 15.93
N PRO A 120 2.28 -3.28 16.28
CA PRO A 120 3.40 -3.66 15.40
C PRO A 120 3.58 -5.18 15.21
N GLN A 121 2.89 -5.99 16.02
CA GLN A 121 2.93 -7.44 15.92
C GLN A 121 1.75 -8.05 15.15
N LYS A 122 0.93 -7.21 14.51
CA LYS A 122 -0.18 -7.67 13.66
C LYS A 122 0.15 -7.52 12.18
N ALA A 123 -0.18 -8.54 11.40
CA ALA A 123 0.15 -8.62 9.97
C ALA A 123 -0.54 -7.53 9.13
N GLU A 124 -1.73 -7.09 9.54
CA GLU A 124 -2.58 -6.16 8.79
C GLU A 124 -1.87 -4.83 8.49
N GLY A 125 -1.24 -4.23 9.51
CA GLY A 125 -0.51 -2.97 9.34
C GLY A 125 0.63 -3.09 8.35
N HIS A 126 1.45 -4.14 8.49
CA HIS A 126 2.58 -4.42 7.59
C HIS A 126 2.14 -4.67 6.16
N PHE A 127 1.12 -5.52 5.99
CA PHE A 127 0.62 -5.88 4.66
C PHE A 127 0.10 -4.64 3.92
N TRP A 128 -0.82 -3.89 4.53
CA TRP A 128 -1.43 -2.74 3.85
C TRP A 128 -0.46 -1.57 3.67
N PHE A 129 0.55 -1.43 4.53
CA PHE A 129 1.66 -0.51 4.31
C PHE A 129 2.45 -0.89 3.05
N GLY A 130 2.93 -2.14 2.98
CA GLY A 130 3.70 -2.61 1.84
C GLY A 130 2.89 -2.61 0.54
N ALA A 131 1.60 -2.97 0.58
CA ALA A 131 0.73 -2.98 -0.59
C ALA A 131 0.53 -1.56 -1.18
N ASN A 132 0.15 -0.59 -0.35
CA ASN A 132 -0.02 0.79 -0.80
C ASN A 132 1.29 1.42 -1.27
N LEU A 133 2.38 1.23 -0.53
CA LEU A 133 3.70 1.75 -0.91
C LEU A 133 4.23 1.10 -2.20
N GLY A 134 3.98 -0.19 -2.40
CA GLY A 134 4.34 -0.92 -3.61
C GLY A 134 3.65 -0.35 -4.86
N GLU A 135 2.36 -0.06 -4.80
CA GLU A 135 1.64 0.56 -5.92
C GLU A 135 2.09 2.00 -6.18
N LEU A 136 2.35 2.79 -5.13
CA LEU A 136 2.97 4.13 -5.28
C LEU A 136 4.33 4.04 -5.97
N SER A 137 5.13 3.02 -5.63
CA SER A 137 6.44 2.78 -6.23
C SER A 137 6.34 2.45 -7.72
N ARG A 138 5.39 1.62 -8.12
CA ARG A 138 5.14 1.28 -9.53
C ARG A 138 4.68 2.49 -10.35
N LYS A 139 3.75 3.29 -9.81
CA LYS A 139 3.24 4.48 -10.50
C LYS A 139 4.27 5.60 -10.56
N ASN A 140 5.15 5.72 -9.58
CA ASN A 140 6.09 6.82 -9.41
C ASN A 140 7.55 6.32 -9.42
N MET A 141 7.91 5.52 -10.42
CA MET A 141 9.20 4.82 -10.52
C MET A 141 10.40 5.74 -10.31
N LEU A 142 10.37 6.97 -10.84
CA LEU A 142 11.49 7.91 -10.78
C LEU A 142 11.64 8.61 -9.41
N THR A 143 10.56 8.75 -8.65
CA THR A 143 10.56 9.53 -7.40
C THR A 143 10.49 8.65 -6.16
N VAL A 144 9.60 7.68 -6.15
CA VAL A 144 9.32 6.76 -5.03
C VAL A 144 9.94 5.38 -5.30
N GLY A 145 9.80 4.87 -6.50
CA GLY A 145 10.12 3.55 -7.02
C GLY A 145 11.20 2.76 -6.28
N ILE A 146 12.42 2.72 -6.82
CA ILE A 146 13.51 1.86 -6.30
C ILE A 146 13.84 2.16 -4.83
N LYS A 147 13.69 3.41 -4.38
CA LYS A 147 14.02 3.81 -2.99
C LYS A 147 13.12 3.16 -1.95
N SER A 148 11.86 2.85 -2.31
CA SER A 148 10.87 2.27 -1.41
C SER A 148 10.89 0.74 -1.39
N LEU A 149 11.60 0.10 -2.31
CA LEU A 149 11.63 -1.37 -2.39
C LEU A 149 12.13 -2.05 -1.11
N PRO A 150 13.16 -1.54 -0.39
CA PRO A 150 13.55 -2.12 0.91
C PRO A 150 12.41 -2.08 1.94
N ASP A 151 11.64 -1.00 1.99
CA ASP A 151 10.53 -0.85 2.93
C ASP A 151 9.37 -1.79 2.58
N VAL A 152 9.03 -1.91 1.28
CA VAL A 152 8.02 -2.87 0.80
C VAL A 152 8.44 -4.30 1.13
N ARG A 153 9.70 -4.66 0.83
CA ARG A 153 10.26 -5.98 1.14
C ARG A 153 10.19 -6.27 2.63
N GLY A 154 10.72 -5.38 3.47
CA GLY A 154 10.73 -5.56 4.93
C GLY A 154 9.33 -5.71 5.52
N ALA A 155 8.36 -4.95 5.00
CA ALA A 155 6.97 -5.09 5.41
C ALA A 155 6.39 -6.46 5.06
N MET A 156 6.62 -6.97 3.84
CA MET A 156 6.13 -8.29 3.41
C MET A 156 6.85 -9.43 4.13
N GLU A 157 8.16 -9.32 4.38
CA GLU A 157 8.91 -10.28 5.20
C GLU A 157 8.33 -10.36 6.62
N LYS A 158 7.93 -9.23 7.19
CA LYS A 158 7.27 -9.20 8.51
C LYS A 158 5.88 -9.85 8.48
N VAL A 159 5.10 -9.67 7.42
CA VAL A 159 3.84 -10.41 7.25
C VAL A 159 4.07 -11.91 7.21
N VAL A 160 5.06 -12.37 6.45
CA VAL A 160 5.42 -13.80 6.37
C VAL A 160 5.84 -14.35 7.72
N GLU A 161 6.58 -13.59 8.52
CA GLU A 161 6.98 -13.98 9.89
C GLU A 161 5.78 -14.11 10.83
N ILE A 162 4.84 -13.13 10.79
CA ILE A 162 3.71 -13.07 11.73
C ILE A 162 2.60 -14.03 11.32
N GLN A 163 2.19 -13.98 10.06
CA GLN A 163 1.04 -14.73 9.54
C GLN A 163 1.22 -15.03 8.05
N PRO A 164 1.93 -16.11 7.68
CA PRO A 164 2.27 -16.44 6.30
C PRO A 164 1.05 -16.63 5.38
N SER A 165 -0.12 -17.04 5.92
CA SER A 165 -1.37 -17.18 5.16
C SER A 165 -2.17 -15.88 5.00
N TYR A 166 -1.73 -14.77 5.59
CA TYR A 166 -2.49 -13.51 5.52
C TYR A 166 -2.73 -13.08 4.07
N GLN A 167 -3.99 -12.66 3.79
CA GLN A 167 -4.42 -12.30 2.42
C GLN A 167 -4.05 -13.38 1.39
N ASN A 168 -4.36 -14.63 1.69
CA ASN A 168 -4.11 -15.76 0.78
C ASN A 168 -2.63 -15.91 0.40
N SER A 169 -1.72 -15.71 1.35
CA SER A 169 -0.25 -15.75 1.15
C SER A 169 0.31 -14.74 0.14
N THR A 170 -0.41 -13.63 -0.11
CA THR A 170 0.00 -12.60 -1.08
C THR A 170 1.35 -11.95 -0.73
N ALA A 171 1.79 -11.96 0.53
CA ALA A 171 3.11 -11.45 0.88
C ALA A 171 4.25 -12.20 0.18
N PHE A 172 4.15 -13.52 0.02
CA PHE A 172 5.11 -14.30 -0.77
C PHE A 172 5.08 -13.94 -2.24
N ASP A 173 3.88 -13.68 -2.77
CA ASP A 173 3.72 -13.23 -4.15
C ASP A 173 4.44 -11.91 -4.40
N VAL A 174 4.24 -10.91 -3.53
CA VAL A 174 4.92 -9.62 -3.63
C VAL A 174 6.44 -9.77 -3.53
N LEU A 175 6.95 -10.60 -2.60
CA LEU A 175 8.39 -10.85 -2.46
C LEU A 175 8.98 -11.47 -3.73
N GLY A 176 8.30 -12.44 -4.32
CA GLY A 176 8.71 -13.04 -5.59
C GLY A 176 8.68 -12.03 -6.75
N GLN A 177 7.65 -11.21 -6.85
CA GLN A 177 7.56 -10.16 -7.87
C GLN A 177 8.69 -9.13 -7.74
N ILE A 178 9.06 -8.72 -6.51
CA ILE A 178 10.21 -7.84 -6.30
C ILE A 178 11.48 -8.46 -6.91
N GLU A 179 11.73 -9.77 -6.74
CA GLU A 179 12.88 -10.44 -7.35
C GLU A 179 12.81 -10.39 -8.90
N LEU A 180 11.61 -10.57 -9.48
CA LEU A 180 11.44 -10.52 -10.94
C LEU A 180 11.59 -9.11 -11.50
N GLU A 181 11.00 -8.11 -10.85
CA GLU A 181 11.02 -6.73 -11.31
C GLU A 181 12.40 -6.08 -11.16
N THR A 182 13.18 -6.49 -10.16
CA THR A 182 14.50 -5.92 -9.86
C THR A 182 15.67 -6.68 -10.47
N ARG A 183 15.47 -7.56 -11.45
CA ARG A 183 16.56 -8.35 -12.08
C ARG A 183 17.71 -7.51 -12.62
N MET A 184 17.43 -6.33 -13.15
CA MET A 184 18.48 -5.40 -13.59
C MET A 184 19.34 -4.84 -12.44
N TYR A 185 18.88 -5.02 -11.20
CA TYR A 185 19.50 -4.50 -9.97
C TYR A 185 19.87 -5.62 -8.98
N GLY A 186 19.94 -6.86 -9.44
CA GLY A 186 20.39 -8.00 -8.63
C GLY A 186 19.32 -8.97 -8.16
N GLY A 187 18.06 -8.74 -8.50
CA GLY A 187 16.98 -9.71 -8.27
C GLY A 187 17.16 -10.97 -9.11
N LYS A 188 16.66 -12.11 -8.63
CA LYS A 188 16.88 -13.43 -9.24
C LYS A 188 15.58 -14.18 -9.45
N ALA A 189 15.39 -14.70 -10.67
CA ALA A 189 14.19 -15.49 -10.99
C ALA A 189 14.11 -16.79 -10.16
N GLU A 190 15.25 -17.40 -9.85
CA GLU A 190 15.31 -18.58 -8.97
C GLU A 190 14.80 -18.28 -7.57
N LYS A 191 15.14 -17.12 -7.03
CA LYS A 191 14.66 -16.69 -5.72
C LYS A 191 13.18 -16.34 -5.73
N ALA A 192 12.67 -15.80 -6.85
CA ALA A 192 11.24 -15.62 -7.04
C ALA A 192 10.48 -16.96 -6.99
N VAL A 193 11.00 -17.99 -7.68
CA VAL A 193 10.44 -19.36 -7.61
C VAL A 193 10.36 -19.84 -6.17
N GLU A 194 11.43 -19.67 -5.37
CA GLU A 194 11.42 -20.08 -3.96
C GLU A 194 10.32 -19.38 -3.15
N PHE A 195 10.09 -18.09 -3.36
CA PHE A 195 9.01 -17.36 -2.68
C PHE A 195 7.63 -17.85 -3.11
N PHE A 196 7.40 -18.01 -4.42
CA PHE A 196 6.10 -18.49 -4.92
C PHE A 196 5.80 -19.91 -4.43
N GLU A 197 6.79 -20.82 -4.44
CA GLU A 197 6.63 -22.17 -3.94
C GLU A 197 6.35 -22.20 -2.43
N LYS A 198 7.01 -21.36 -1.61
CA LYS A 198 6.71 -21.22 -0.19
C LYS A 198 5.28 -20.72 0.05
N GLY A 199 4.83 -19.76 -0.75
CA GLY A 199 3.44 -19.28 -0.70
C GLY A 199 2.45 -20.40 -1.03
N LEU A 200 2.73 -21.21 -2.05
CA LEU A 200 1.90 -22.35 -2.44
C LEU A 200 1.92 -23.51 -1.43
N GLN A 201 2.95 -23.64 -0.59
CA GLN A 201 2.93 -24.57 0.54
C GLN A 201 1.91 -24.16 1.61
N THR A 202 1.66 -22.86 1.75
CA THR A 202 0.70 -22.29 2.71
C THR A 202 -0.70 -22.22 2.11
N GLU A 203 -0.82 -21.74 0.87
CA GLU A 203 -2.08 -21.55 0.14
C GLU A 203 -1.97 -22.13 -1.28
N LYS A 204 -2.17 -23.43 -1.38
CA LYS A 204 -1.98 -24.22 -2.61
C LYS A 204 -2.90 -23.80 -3.77
N ASP A 205 -4.03 -23.16 -3.47
CA ASP A 205 -5.05 -22.80 -4.45
C ASP A 205 -5.01 -21.28 -4.77
N ASN A 206 -3.87 -20.60 -4.55
CA ASN A 206 -3.66 -19.22 -4.92
C ASN A 206 -3.28 -19.08 -6.40
N MET A 207 -4.24 -18.59 -7.21
CA MET A 207 -4.06 -18.42 -8.67
C MET A 207 -2.92 -17.47 -9.03
N ASN A 208 -2.73 -16.38 -8.26
CA ASN A 208 -1.68 -15.40 -8.54
C ASN A 208 -0.29 -16.01 -8.34
N LEU A 209 -0.09 -16.79 -7.26
CA LEU A 209 1.16 -17.49 -7.03
C LEU A 209 1.48 -18.48 -8.16
N HIS A 210 0.50 -19.26 -8.64
CA HIS A 210 0.69 -20.15 -9.79
C HIS A 210 1.01 -19.38 -11.07
N LEU A 211 0.33 -18.26 -11.34
CA LEU A 211 0.59 -17.42 -12.50
C LEU A 211 2.02 -16.86 -12.48
N HIS A 212 2.43 -16.24 -11.38
CA HIS A 212 3.75 -15.62 -11.28
C HIS A 212 4.89 -16.65 -11.18
N LEU A 213 4.62 -17.84 -10.63
CA LEU A 213 5.53 -18.98 -10.71
C LEU A 213 5.76 -19.42 -12.16
N ALA A 214 4.68 -19.45 -12.98
CA ALA A 214 4.81 -19.74 -14.40
C ALA A 214 5.66 -18.67 -15.11
N GLU A 215 5.46 -17.40 -14.82
CA GLU A 215 6.26 -16.31 -15.37
C GLU A 215 7.74 -16.43 -14.98
N ALA A 216 8.04 -16.80 -13.73
CA ALA A 216 9.40 -17.07 -13.29
C ALA A 216 10.02 -18.26 -14.05
N PHE A 217 9.27 -19.34 -14.26
CA PHE A 217 9.74 -20.50 -15.04
C PHE A 217 9.99 -20.13 -16.50
N LEU A 218 9.16 -19.30 -17.13
CA LEU A 218 9.41 -18.80 -18.50
C LEU A 218 10.72 -18.02 -18.58
N LEU A 219 11.04 -17.21 -17.57
CA LEU A 219 12.33 -16.49 -17.51
C LEU A 219 13.52 -17.42 -17.37
N LEU A 220 13.33 -18.55 -16.70
CA LEU A 220 14.33 -19.61 -16.51
C LEU A 220 14.38 -20.60 -17.67
N LYS A 221 13.58 -20.39 -18.74
CA LYS A 221 13.45 -21.30 -19.90
C LYS A 221 12.95 -22.70 -19.52
N LYS A 222 12.16 -22.80 -18.46
CA LYS A 222 11.50 -24.01 -17.97
C LYS A 222 10.08 -24.05 -18.51
N ASP A 223 9.94 -24.23 -19.82
CA ASP A 223 8.65 -24.06 -20.52
C ASP A 223 7.62 -25.14 -20.09
N GLY A 224 8.04 -26.37 -19.81
CA GLY A 224 7.14 -27.44 -19.35
C GLY A 224 6.51 -27.15 -18.00
N GLU A 225 7.33 -26.71 -17.04
CA GLU A 225 6.87 -26.30 -15.70
C GLU A 225 5.97 -25.08 -15.79
N ALA A 226 6.33 -24.10 -16.61
CA ALA A 226 5.51 -22.90 -16.83
C ALA A 226 4.13 -23.26 -17.37
N LYS A 227 4.05 -24.09 -18.43
CA LYS A 227 2.80 -24.56 -19.02
C LYS A 227 1.92 -25.24 -17.98
N THR A 228 2.51 -26.13 -17.16
CA THR A 228 1.81 -26.84 -16.09
C THR A 228 1.16 -25.88 -15.09
N GLN A 229 1.87 -24.81 -14.69
CA GLN A 229 1.31 -23.81 -13.76
C GLN A 229 0.19 -22.99 -14.40
N LEU A 230 0.34 -22.58 -15.67
CA LEU A 230 -0.70 -21.84 -16.40
C LEU A 230 -1.98 -22.67 -16.58
N GLU A 231 -1.85 -23.97 -16.91
CA GLU A 231 -2.98 -24.89 -17.03
C GLU A 231 -3.70 -25.06 -15.68
N LYS A 232 -2.96 -25.10 -14.57
CA LYS A 232 -3.58 -25.08 -13.24
C LYS A 232 -4.44 -23.83 -13.04
N VAL A 233 -3.91 -22.62 -13.31
CA VAL A 233 -4.65 -21.37 -13.13
C VAL A 233 -6.00 -21.38 -13.85
N ILE A 234 -6.06 -21.85 -15.11
CA ILE A 234 -7.32 -21.84 -15.89
C ILE A 234 -8.31 -22.93 -15.43
N ASN A 235 -7.83 -23.98 -14.78
CA ASN A 235 -8.67 -25.09 -14.30
C ASN A 235 -9.07 -24.97 -12.82
N MET A 236 -8.49 -24.02 -12.07
CA MET A 236 -8.82 -23.81 -10.67
C MET A 236 -10.17 -23.14 -10.48
N LYS A 237 -10.85 -23.49 -9.38
CA LYS A 237 -12.06 -22.76 -8.95
C LYS A 237 -11.66 -21.43 -8.32
N PRO A 238 -12.25 -20.30 -8.76
CA PRO A 238 -11.96 -18.99 -8.18
C PRO A 238 -12.29 -18.92 -6.69
N ASN A 239 -11.41 -18.30 -5.92
CA ASN A 239 -11.68 -17.98 -4.52
C ASN A 239 -12.68 -16.80 -4.46
N PRO A 240 -13.85 -16.93 -3.78
CA PRO A 240 -14.88 -15.91 -3.76
C PRO A 240 -14.42 -14.57 -3.13
N ASP A 241 -13.43 -14.58 -2.27
CA ASP A 241 -12.90 -13.36 -1.65
C ASP A 241 -11.94 -12.58 -2.56
N PHE A 242 -11.46 -13.22 -3.66
CA PHE A 242 -10.47 -12.69 -4.62
C PHE A 242 -10.93 -12.83 -6.07
N LEU A 243 -12.23 -12.67 -6.35
CA LEU A 243 -12.80 -12.91 -7.69
C LEU A 243 -12.19 -12.04 -8.79
N ILE A 244 -11.87 -10.77 -8.48
CA ILE A 244 -11.27 -9.84 -9.45
C ILE A 244 -9.88 -10.33 -9.82
N GLU A 245 -9.05 -10.61 -8.82
CA GLU A 245 -7.67 -11.08 -8.99
C GLU A 245 -7.63 -12.44 -9.70
N CYS A 246 -8.55 -13.34 -9.36
CA CYS A 246 -8.67 -14.64 -10.03
C CYS A 246 -9.02 -14.48 -11.51
N ARG A 247 -9.93 -13.57 -11.85
CA ARG A 247 -10.32 -13.28 -13.25
C ARG A 247 -9.13 -12.75 -14.05
N GLU A 248 -8.41 -11.78 -13.50
CA GLU A 248 -7.22 -11.22 -14.12
C GLU A 248 -6.14 -12.29 -14.35
N SER A 249 -5.92 -13.17 -13.37
CA SER A 249 -4.94 -14.25 -13.46
C SER A 249 -5.31 -15.27 -14.55
N VAL A 250 -6.59 -15.65 -14.65
CA VAL A 250 -7.07 -16.56 -15.68
C VAL A 250 -6.90 -15.98 -17.09
N GLU A 251 -7.25 -14.69 -17.29
CA GLU A 251 -7.09 -14.05 -18.61
C GLU A 251 -5.61 -13.94 -19.00
N LYS A 252 -4.73 -13.60 -18.06
CA LYS A 252 -3.29 -13.54 -18.31
C LYS A 252 -2.70 -14.93 -18.60
N ALA A 253 -3.14 -15.96 -17.88
CA ALA A 253 -2.70 -17.34 -18.13
C ALA A 253 -3.13 -17.84 -19.51
N LYS A 254 -4.39 -17.61 -19.93
CA LYS A 254 -4.87 -17.92 -21.29
C LYS A 254 -4.03 -17.22 -22.36
N LYS A 255 -3.75 -15.93 -22.18
CA LYS A 255 -2.92 -15.17 -23.13
C LYS A 255 -1.51 -15.76 -23.23
N LEU A 256 -0.89 -16.09 -22.11
CA LEU A 256 0.46 -16.69 -22.10
C LEU A 256 0.47 -18.06 -22.80
N LEU A 257 -0.52 -18.93 -22.53
CA LEU A 257 -0.65 -20.23 -23.23
C LEU A 257 -0.79 -20.05 -24.73
N ALA A 258 -1.64 -19.13 -25.18
CA ALA A 258 -1.89 -18.90 -26.61
C ALA A 258 -0.70 -18.27 -27.36
N THR A 259 0.20 -17.55 -26.64
CA THR A 259 1.30 -16.81 -27.30
C THR A 259 2.65 -17.50 -27.16
N ARG A 260 2.80 -18.46 -26.26
CA ARG A 260 4.09 -19.11 -25.95
C ARG A 260 4.12 -20.59 -26.28
N PHE A 261 2.94 -21.23 -26.36
CA PHE A 261 2.78 -22.67 -26.58
C PHE A 261 1.77 -22.95 -27.70
#